data_61ca75195b138cf2d2c880c6d9d8bf76
#
_entry.id   61ca75195b138cf2d2c880c6d9d8bf76
#
_cell.length_a   1.000
_cell.length_b   1.000
_cell.length_c   1.000
_cell.angle_alpha   90.00
_cell.angle_beta   90.00
_cell.angle_gamma   90.00
#
_symmetry.space_group_name_H-M   'P 1'
#
loop_
_entity.id
_entity.type
_entity.pdbx_description
1 polymer ?
#
loop_
_entity_poly.entity_id
_entity_poly.type
_entity_poly.pdbx_seq_one_letter_code
_entity_poly.pdbx_strand_id
1 'polypeptide(L)'
;MKTIDEPMSICEAEMERLEDQLVEDCKSLGMAESIRDFLQEPFSEWMDELADESSGGDDSSPECRLSRNGAGALAIAMQQTMAVRDALLVSIIVDERRSSRDFLMGFMANPTLPGNTRHLEESLNGSFRDASRKPDTKRCDNGVNMMFDIIGMVPERYHVQPLAIISYVLWWMGDERAMLCAMRALALDENCSLAAIICSAAHRHIGPAWAEET
;
A
#
# COMPACT_ATOMS: atom_id res chain seq x y z
N MET A 1 21.23 -29.55 -11.57
CA MET A 1 19.81 -29.66 -11.19
C MET A 1 19.24 -28.29 -11.47
N LYS A 2 18.49 -28.13 -12.59
CA LYS A 2 17.89 -26.82 -12.93
C LYS A 2 16.80 -26.57 -11.92
N THR A 3 16.96 -25.52 -11.12
CA THR A 3 15.84 -24.89 -10.37
C THR A 3 14.80 -24.51 -11.43
N ILE A 4 13.62 -25.08 -11.32
CA ILE A 4 12.46 -24.62 -12.08
C ILE A 4 12.15 -23.26 -11.46
N ASP A 5 12.38 -22.18 -12.20
CA ASP A 5 11.91 -20.85 -11.80
C ASP A 5 10.39 -20.97 -11.62
N GLU A 6 9.93 -20.87 -10.40
CA GLU A 6 8.49 -20.71 -10.14
C GLU A 6 8.00 -19.47 -10.89
N PRO A 7 6.86 -19.55 -11.56
CA PRO A 7 6.33 -18.38 -12.25
C PRO A 7 6.08 -17.27 -11.23
N MET A 8 6.55 -16.06 -11.50
CA MET A 8 6.40 -14.88 -10.62
C MET A 8 4.91 -14.58 -10.33
N SER A 9 4.00 -14.90 -11.24
CA SER A 9 2.56 -14.67 -11.06
C SER A 9 1.90 -15.72 -10.16
N ILE A 10 1.01 -15.26 -9.29
CA ILE A 10 0.20 -16.08 -8.39
C ILE A 10 -1.13 -16.38 -9.08
N CYS A 11 -1.48 -17.65 -9.19
CA CYS A 11 -2.75 -18.02 -9.84
C CYS A 11 -3.96 -17.81 -8.90
N GLU A 12 -5.16 -17.70 -9.51
CA GLU A 12 -6.41 -17.54 -8.77
C GLU A 12 -6.59 -18.56 -7.64
N ALA A 13 -6.34 -19.86 -7.92
CA ALA A 13 -6.52 -20.92 -6.94
C ALA A 13 -5.56 -20.84 -5.74
N GLU A 14 -4.39 -20.19 -5.92
CA GLU A 14 -3.46 -19.95 -4.80
C GLU A 14 -3.93 -18.77 -3.97
N MET A 15 -4.39 -17.69 -4.62
CA MET A 15 -4.95 -16.53 -3.93
C MET A 15 -6.20 -16.93 -3.13
N GLU A 16 -7.11 -17.74 -3.71
CA GLU A 16 -8.30 -18.25 -3.01
C GLU A 16 -7.93 -19.04 -1.77
N ARG A 17 -6.92 -19.93 -1.85
CA ARG A 17 -6.47 -20.71 -0.67
C ARG A 17 -5.90 -19.81 0.43
N LEU A 18 -5.11 -18.79 0.09
CA LEU A 18 -4.57 -17.85 1.07
C LEU A 18 -5.69 -16.99 1.69
N GLU A 19 -6.68 -16.60 0.90
CA GLU A 19 -7.85 -15.84 1.36
C GLU A 19 -8.73 -16.70 2.30
N ASP A 20 -9.02 -17.94 1.93
CA ASP A 20 -9.76 -18.88 2.76
C ASP A 20 -9.05 -19.16 4.09
N GLN A 21 -7.71 -19.30 4.05
CA GLN A 21 -6.89 -19.44 5.26
C GLN A 21 -7.06 -18.25 6.20
N LEU A 22 -6.90 -17.03 5.69
CA LEU A 22 -7.06 -15.83 6.51
C LEU A 22 -8.47 -15.71 7.10
N VAL A 23 -9.51 -16.04 6.31
CA VAL A 23 -10.90 -16.02 6.78
C VAL A 23 -11.12 -17.05 7.89
N GLU A 24 -10.55 -18.25 7.79
CA GLU A 24 -10.68 -19.29 8.82
C GLU A 24 -9.92 -18.92 10.09
N ASP A 25 -8.71 -18.36 9.95
CA ASP A 25 -7.92 -17.88 11.08
C ASP A 25 -8.66 -16.74 11.81
N CYS A 26 -9.29 -15.82 11.08
CA CYS A 26 -10.12 -14.76 11.66
C CYS A 26 -11.31 -15.30 12.46
N LYS A 27 -11.91 -16.42 12.05
CA LYS A 27 -13.00 -17.06 12.81
C LYS A 27 -12.50 -17.77 14.08
N SER A 28 -11.31 -18.36 14.04
CA SER A 28 -10.76 -19.16 15.13
C SER A 28 -9.99 -18.35 16.17
N LEU A 29 -9.16 -17.39 15.74
CA LEU A 29 -8.26 -16.60 16.58
C LEU A 29 -8.77 -15.16 16.81
N GLY A 30 -9.68 -14.69 15.95
CA GLY A 30 -10.13 -13.31 15.90
C GLY A 30 -9.28 -12.45 14.96
N MET A 31 -9.89 -11.38 14.45
CA MET A 31 -9.31 -10.51 13.41
C MET A 31 -7.93 -9.97 13.78
N ALA A 32 -7.76 -9.50 15.00
CA ALA A 32 -6.53 -8.82 15.41
C ALA A 32 -5.30 -9.74 15.43
N GLU A 33 -5.46 -10.96 15.93
CA GLU A 33 -4.38 -11.95 15.99
C GLU A 33 -4.08 -12.47 14.58
N SER A 34 -5.10 -12.83 13.84
CA SER A 34 -4.96 -13.34 12.46
C SER A 34 -4.28 -12.33 11.53
N ILE A 35 -4.64 -11.06 11.59
CA ILE A 35 -3.97 -10.01 10.79
C ILE A 35 -2.51 -9.85 11.20
N ARG A 36 -2.18 -9.91 12.50
CA ARG A 36 -0.78 -9.84 12.96
C ARG A 36 0.04 -10.99 12.42
N ASP A 37 -0.44 -12.21 12.59
CA ASP A 37 0.26 -13.41 12.19
C ASP A 37 0.42 -13.48 10.65
N PHE A 38 -0.66 -13.16 9.93
CA PHE A 38 -0.67 -13.19 8.47
C PHE A 38 0.25 -12.15 7.83
N LEU A 39 0.38 -10.96 8.45
CA LEU A 39 1.17 -9.85 7.90
C LEU A 39 2.54 -9.67 8.56
N GLN A 40 2.92 -10.44 9.57
CA GLN A 40 4.18 -10.23 10.30
C GLN A 40 5.40 -10.21 9.36
N GLU A 41 5.58 -11.26 8.57
CA GLU A 41 6.68 -11.34 7.60
C GLU A 41 6.45 -10.44 6.37
N PRO A 42 5.26 -10.46 5.70
CA PRO A 42 5.00 -9.61 4.55
C PRO A 42 5.15 -8.11 4.82
N PHE A 43 4.71 -7.65 5.98
CA PHE A 43 4.83 -6.24 6.34
C PHE A 43 6.26 -5.86 6.78
N SER A 44 7.00 -6.79 7.39
CA SER A 44 8.43 -6.55 7.66
C SER A 44 9.22 -6.39 6.36
N GLU A 45 9.02 -7.30 5.40
CA GLU A 45 9.61 -7.22 4.06
C GLU A 45 9.25 -5.89 3.37
N TRP A 46 7.97 -5.51 3.38
CA TRP A 46 7.50 -4.23 2.85
C TRP A 46 8.25 -3.04 3.45
N MET A 47 8.38 -2.98 4.76
CA MET A 47 9.02 -1.85 5.45
C MET A 47 10.54 -1.80 5.21
N ASP A 48 11.19 -2.95 5.07
CA ASP A 48 12.62 -3.05 4.78
C ASP A 48 12.92 -2.56 3.36
N GLU A 49 12.15 -3.00 2.37
CA GLU A 49 12.26 -2.55 0.98
C GLU A 49 11.91 -1.06 0.80
N LEU A 50 10.93 -0.58 1.58
CA LEU A 50 10.54 0.83 1.57
C LEU A 50 11.65 1.74 2.09
N ALA A 51 12.46 1.26 3.02
CA ALA A 51 13.59 1.98 3.61
C ALA A 51 14.90 1.83 2.82
N ASP A 52 14.95 0.95 1.82
CA ASP A 52 16.18 0.69 1.07
C ASP A 52 16.64 1.92 0.27
N GLU A 53 17.81 2.44 0.65
CA GLU A 53 18.44 3.58 0.00
C GLU A 53 19.29 3.18 -1.23
N SER A 54 19.56 1.89 -1.45
CA SER A 54 20.48 1.41 -2.49
C SER A 54 19.85 1.37 -3.90
N SER A 55 18.54 1.40 -4.00
CA SER A 55 17.77 1.26 -5.24
C SER A 55 17.77 2.51 -6.15
N GLY A 56 18.94 3.09 -6.39
CA GLY A 56 19.11 4.29 -7.21
C GLY A 56 20.25 4.13 -8.20
N GLY A 57 20.03 3.49 -9.35
CA GLY A 57 20.88 3.73 -10.51
C GLY A 57 21.78 2.61 -11.01
N ASP A 58 21.30 1.41 -11.13
CA ASP A 58 21.90 0.49 -12.11
C ASP A 58 20.80 -0.20 -12.92
N ASP A 59 20.96 -0.14 -14.25
CA ASP A 59 20.04 -0.59 -15.31
C ASP A 59 20.03 -2.13 -15.45
N SER A 60 20.26 -2.84 -14.36
CA SER A 60 20.24 -4.29 -14.30
C SER A 60 18.89 -4.76 -13.79
N SER A 61 18.08 -5.30 -14.73
CA SER A 61 16.84 -6.09 -14.56
C SER A 61 15.91 -5.65 -13.43
N PRO A 62 14.63 -5.45 -13.67
CA PRO A 62 13.67 -5.20 -12.60
C PRO A 62 13.53 -6.48 -11.77
N GLU A 63 14.43 -6.69 -10.82
CA GLU A 63 14.21 -7.69 -9.78
C GLU A 63 13.03 -7.21 -8.96
N CYS A 64 12.02 -8.06 -8.87
CA CYS A 64 10.84 -7.79 -8.07
C CYS A 64 11.26 -7.62 -6.62
N ARG A 65 10.88 -6.51 -5.99
CA ARG A 65 11.32 -6.15 -4.64
C ARG A 65 10.64 -6.99 -3.56
N LEU A 66 9.39 -7.39 -3.82
CA LEU A 66 8.62 -8.20 -2.91
C LEU A 66 8.69 -9.68 -3.28
N SER A 67 8.75 -10.53 -2.27
CA SER A 67 8.54 -11.96 -2.46
C SER A 67 7.13 -12.24 -2.97
N ARG A 68 6.98 -13.35 -3.69
CA ARG A 68 5.68 -13.81 -4.19
C ARG A 68 4.65 -13.97 -3.06
N ASN A 69 5.08 -14.51 -1.92
CA ASN A 69 4.23 -14.67 -0.74
C ASN A 69 3.87 -13.32 -0.13
N GLY A 70 4.83 -12.39 -0.01
CA GLY A 70 4.60 -11.04 0.50
C GLY A 70 3.60 -10.27 -0.35
N ALA A 71 3.77 -10.29 -1.67
CA ALA A 71 2.85 -9.63 -2.60
C ALA A 71 1.42 -10.20 -2.51
N GLY A 72 1.26 -11.52 -2.48
CA GLY A 72 -0.05 -12.17 -2.34
C GLY A 72 -0.74 -11.85 -1.02
N ALA A 73 -0.02 -11.94 0.10
CA ALA A 73 -0.55 -11.64 1.42
C ALA A 73 -0.98 -10.18 1.57
N LEU A 74 -0.15 -9.23 1.11
CA LEU A 74 -0.49 -7.81 1.13
C LEU A 74 -1.71 -7.50 0.27
N ALA A 75 -1.82 -8.09 -0.93
CA ALA A 75 -2.95 -7.89 -1.82
C ALA A 75 -4.27 -8.38 -1.20
N ILE A 76 -4.28 -9.59 -0.61
CA ILE A 76 -5.44 -10.15 0.08
C ILE A 76 -5.83 -9.28 1.26
N ALA A 77 -4.87 -8.94 2.12
CA ALA A 77 -5.15 -8.16 3.31
C ALA A 77 -5.69 -6.75 3.00
N MET A 78 -5.18 -6.08 1.96
CA MET A 78 -5.73 -4.80 1.49
C MET A 78 -7.19 -4.92 1.01
N GLN A 79 -7.58 -6.05 0.44
CA GLN A 79 -8.96 -6.28 -0.01
C GLN A 79 -9.89 -6.62 1.16
N GLN A 80 -9.41 -7.37 2.15
CA GLN A 80 -10.19 -7.77 3.32
C GLN A 80 -10.40 -6.61 4.31
N THR A 81 -9.44 -5.68 4.45
CA THR A 81 -9.56 -4.57 5.38
C THR A 81 -8.91 -3.28 4.88
N MET A 82 -9.69 -2.20 4.88
CA MET A 82 -9.18 -0.86 4.52
C MET A 82 -8.06 -0.40 5.44
N ALA A 83 -7.99 -0.92 6.68
CA ALA A 83 -6.92 -0.57 7.62
C ALA A 83 -5.53 -0.98 7.11
N VAL A 84 -5.41 -2.11 6.40
CA VAL A 84 -4.14 -2.52 5.79
C VAL A 84 -3.78 -1.56 4.64
N ARG A 85 -4.72 -1.24 3.76
CA ARG A 85 -4.50 -0.25 2.70
C ARG A 85 -4.02 1.09 3.26
N ASP A 86 -4.70 1.59 4.28
CA ASP A 86 -4.40 2.90 4.88
C ASP A 86 -3.06 2.88 5.62
N ALA A 87 -2.70 1.78 6.28
CA ALA A 87 -1.39 1.61 6.91
C ALA A 87 -0.25 1.59 5.88
N LEU A 88 -0.41 0.85 4.76
CA LEU A 88 0.57 0.82 3.68
C LEU A 88 0.72 2.21 3.04
N LEU A 89 -0.37 2.92 2.79
CA LEU A 89 -0.34 4.29 2.30
C LEU A 89 0.43 5.21 3.25
N VAL A 90 0.11 5.18 4.55
CA VAL A 90 0.80 5.99 5.57
C VAL A 90 2.27 5.64 5.66
N SER A 91 2.64 4.36 5.55
CA SER A 91 4.04 3.94 5.55
C SER A 91 4.85 4.57 4.43
N ILE A 92 4.24 4.84 3.27
CA ILE A 92 4.91 5.49 2.13
C ILE A 92 5.09 6.98 2.37
N ILE A 93 4.02 7.69 2.78
CA ILE A 93 3.99 9.17 2.79
C ILE A 93 4.44 9.77 4.11
N VAL A 94 4.54 8.99 5.18
CA VAL A 94 4.93 9.43 6.51
C VAL A 94 6.23 8.76 6.93
N ASP A 95 7.17 9.56 7.42
CA ASP A 95 8.45 9.11 7.97
C ASP A 95 8.21 8.09 9.12
N GLU A 96 9.00 7.01 9.16
CA GLU A 96 8.91 5.95 10.18
C GLU A 96 9.08 6.47 11.62
N ARG A 97 9.79 7.59 11.81
CA ARG A 97 9.89 8.26 13.14
C ARG A 97 8.55 8.76 13.66
N ARG A 98 7.60 9.03 12.75
CA ARG A 98 6.25 9.55 13.07
C ARG A 98 5.20 8.46 13.01
N SER A 99 5.45 7.39 12.28
CA SER A 99 4.55 6.26 12.12
C SER A 99 5.35 4.96 12.10
N SER A 100 5.65 4.43 13.30
CA SER A 100 6.49 3.25 13.46
C SER A 100 5.83 1.98 12.92
N ARG A 101 6.65 0.97 12.59
CA ARG A 101 6.19 -0.38 12.19
C ARG A 101 5.19 -0.95 13.21
N ASP A 102 5.52 -0.87 14.51
CA ASP A 102 4.68 -1.39 15.58
C ASP A 102 3.32 -0.69 15.64
N PHE A 103 3.31 0.64 15.45
CA PHE A 103 2.08 1.39 15.39
C PHE A 103 1.22 0.97 14.19
N LEU A 104 1.81 0.91 12.99
CA LEU A 104 1.09 0.53 11.77
C LEU A 104 0.54 -0.89 11.86
N MET A 105 1.32 -1.85 12.36
CA MET A 105 0.85 -3.21 12.62
C MET A 105 -0.28 -3.22 13.66
N GLY A 106 -0.15 -2.45 14.72
CA GLY A 106 -1.20 -2.28 15.74
C GLY A 106 -2.49 -1.70 15.18
N PHE A 107 -2.38 -0.72 14.27
CA PHE A 107 -3.53 -0.14 13.57
C PHE A 107 -4.19 -1.16 12.62
N MET A 108 -3.42 -1.88 11.79
CA MET A 108 -3.96 -2.92 10.90
C MET A 108 -4.75 -3.98 11.68
N ALA A 109 -4.23 -4.40 12.82
CA ALA A 109 -4.87 -5.40 13.68
C ALA A 109 -6.10 -4.87 14.43
N ASN A 110 -6.08 -3.63 14.87
CA ASN A 110 -7.14 -3.03 15.69
C ASN A 110 -7.45 -1.58 15.25
N PRO A 111 -8.02 -1.37 14.07
CA PRO A 111 -8.25 -0.03 13.53
C PRO A 111 -9.27 0.80 14.33
N THR A 112 -10.17 0.14 15.05
CA THR A 112 -11.25 0.80 15.83
C THR A 112 -10.80 1.32 17.19
N LEU A 113 -9.56 1.04 17.63
CA LEU A 113 -9.05 1.62 18.86
C LEU A 113 -8.90 3.15 18.68
N PRO A 114 -9.52 3.96 19.58
CA PRO A 114 -9.56 5.42 19.42
C PRO A 114 -8.18 6.08 19.31
N GLY A 115 -7.16 5.50 19.96
CA GLY A 115 -5.78 5.96 19.86
C GLY A 115 -5.19 5.74 18.45
N ASN A 116 -5.46 4.59 17.85
CA ASN A 116 -4.94 4.22 16.52
C ASN A 116 -5.56 5.10 15.42
N THR A 117 -6.89 5.26 15.44
CA THR A 117 -7.60 6.10 14.47
C THR A 117 -7.13 7.54 14.54
N ARG A 118 -7.04 8.11 15.75
CA ARG A 118 -6.60 9.49 15.94
C ARG A 118 -5.18 9.70 15.43
N HIS A 119 -4.25 8.82 15.77
CA HIS A 119 -2.86 8.96 15.33
C HIS A 119 -2.71 8.86 13.81
N LEU A 120 -3.47 7.95 13.16
CA LEU A 120 -3.48 7.86 11.70
C LEU A 120 -4.03 9.14 11.06
N GLU A 121 -5.15 9.66 11.57
CA GLU A 121 -5.76 10.91 11.10
C GLU A 121 -4.82 12.10 11.28
N GLU A 122 -4.15 12.21 12.43
CA GLU A 122 -3.16 13.26 12.70
C GLU A 122 -1.97 13.17 11.75
N SER A 123 -1.51 11.97 11.45
CA SER A 123 -0.40 11.72 10.51
C SER A 123 -0.77 12.15 9.08
N LEU A 124 -1.93 11.72 8.60
CA LEU A 124 -2.44 12.08 7.26
C LEU A 124 -2.74 13.57 7.15
N ASN A 125 -3.51 14.13 8.09
CA ASN A 125 -3.86 15.56 8.09
C ASN A 125 -2.62 16.44 8.23
N GLY A 126 -1.66 16.03 9.07
CA GLY A 126 -0.40 16.75 9.20
C GLY A 126 0.41 16.74 7.92
N SER A 127 0.46 15.62 7.20
CA SER A 127 1.14 15.56 5.90
C SER A 127 0.46 16.45 4.88
N PHE A 128 -0.87 16.45 4.83
CA PHE A 128 -1.63 17.24 3.86
C PHE A 128 -1.54 18.77 4.11
N ARG A 129 -1.58 19.22 5.37
CA ARG A 129 -1.73 20.65 5.75
C ARG A 129 -0.42 21.37 6.05
N ASP A 130 0.64 20.64 6.28
CA ASP A 130 1.94 21.21 6.66
C ASP A 130 2.84 21.35 5.42
N ALA A 131 2.99 22.57 4.91
CA ALA A 131 3.81 22.87 3.73
C ALA A 131 5.28 22.47 3.90
N SER A 132 5.78 22.34 5.13
CA SER A 132 7.13 21.84 5.39
C SER A 132 7.32 20.34 5.15
N ARG A 133 6.22 19.59 5.07
CA ARG A 133 6.23 18.14 4.85
C ARG A 133 6.22 17.80 3.38
N LYS A 134 7.37 17.94 2.74
CA LYS A 134 7.55 17.54 1.35
C LYS A 134 7.64 16.01 1.23
N PRO A 135 7.23 15.45 0.07
CA PRO A 135 7.42 14.03 -0.20
C PRO A 135 8.90 13.64 -0.12
N ASP A 136 9.18 12.53 0.54
CA ASP A 136 10.40 11.79 0.31
C ASP A 136 10.25 11.04 -1.01
N THR A 137 10.77 11.62 -2.08
CA THR A 137 10.60 11.11 -3.45
C THR A 137 11.04 9.68 -3.58
N LYS A 138 12.19 9.32 -2.97
CA LYS A 138 12.73 7.97 -3.07
C LYS A 138 11.83 6.93 -2.38
N ARG A 139 11.37 7.25 -1.18
CA ARG A 139 10.42 6.40 -0.44
C ARG A 139 9.10 6.26 -1.19
N CYS A 140 8.60 7.33 -1.77
CA CYS A 140 7.40 7.31 -2.61
C CYS A 140 7.60 6.44 -3.85
N ASP A 141 8.73 6.59 -4.56
CA ASP A 141 9.06 5.77 -5.73
C ASP A 141 9.18 4.28 -5.37
N ASN A 142 9.85 3.95 -4.25
CA ASN A 142 9.93 2.59 -3.75
C ASN A 142 8.54 2.01 -3.50
N GLY A 143 7.67 2.73 -2.80
CA GLY A 143 6.30 2.31 -2.51
C GLY A 143 5.46 2.12 -3.77
N VAL A 144 5.55 3.03 -4.74
CA VAL A 144 4.87 2.92 -6.04
C VAL A 144 5.35 1.70 -6.82
N ASN A 145 6.65 1.46 -6.88
CA ASN A 145 7.22 0.31 -7.57
C ASN A 145 6.77 -1.02 -6.94
N MET A 146 6.82 -1.14 -5.60
CA MET A 146 6.31 -2.33 -4.91
C MET A 146 4.81 -2.56 -5.14
N MET A 147 3.99 -1.51 -5.23
CA MET A 147 2.58 -1.66 -5.60
C MET A 147 2.41 -2.15 -7.05
N PHE A 148 3.28 -1.73 -7.98
CA PHE A 148 3.29 -2.28 -9.33
C PHE A 148 3.77 -3.73 -9.36
N ASP A 149 4.72 -4.12 -8.52
CA ASP A 149 5.14 -5.51 -8.36
C ASP A 149 3.96 -6.38 -7.90
N ILE A 150 3.20 -5.92 -6.90
CA ILE A 150 1.97 -6.61 -6.47
C ILE A 150 1.01 -6.78 -7.67
N ILE A 151 0.71 -5.70 -8.41
CA ILE A 151 -0.17 -5.75 -9.58
C ILE A 151 0.34 -6.75 -10.63
N GLY A 152 1.65 -6.82 -10.85
CA GLY A 152 2.26 -7.76 -11.80
C GLY A 152 2.18 -9.22 -11.38
N MET A 153 2.05 -9.50 -10.09
CA MET A 153 2.05 -10.86 -9.54
C MET A 153 0.66 -11.42 -9.28
N VAL A 154 -0.34 -10.59 -8.95
CA VAL A 154 -1.65 -11.05 -8.51
C VAL A 154 -2.73 -10.90 -9.59
N PRO A 155 -3.83 -11.68 -9.54
CA PRO A 155 -4.96 -11.53 -10.46
C PRO A 155 -5.62 -10.17 -10.39
N GLU A 156 -6.25 -9.75 -11.49
CA GLU A 156 -6.82 -8.41 -11.70
C GLU A 156 -7.81 -7.96 -10.59
N ARG A 157 -8.55 -8.90 -10.01
CA ARG A 157 -9.50 -8.59 -8.92
C ARG A 157 -8.84 -7.98 -7.68
N TYR A 158 -7.51 -8.16 -7.51
CA TYR A 158 -6.73 -7.58 -6.41
C TYR A 158 -6.02 -6.27 -6.77
N HIS A 159 -6.21 -5.73 -7.98
CA HIS A 159 -5.50 -4.52 -8.43
C HIS A 159 -6.10 -3.23 -7.89
N VAL A 160 -7.36 -3.23 -7.42
CA VAL A 160 -8.09 -2.00 -7.04
C VAL A 160 -7.35 -1.21 -5.96
N GLN A 161 -6.99 -1.85 -4.85
CA GLN A 161 -6.37 -1.17 -3.73
C GLN A 161 -4.93 -0.72 -4.03
N PRO A 162 -4.06 -1.54 -4.65
CA PRO A 162 -2.76 -1.08 -5.12
C PRO A 162 -2.84 0.13 -6.06
N LEU A 163 -3.73 0.12 -7.06
CA LEU A 163 -3.93 1.26 -7.96
C LEU A 163 -4.40 2.51 -7.22
N ALA A 164 -5.27 2.36 -6.22
CA ALA A 164 -5.72 3.48 -5.39
C ALA A 164 -4.59 4.07 -4.55
N ILE A 165 -3.72 3.24 -3.96
CA ILE A 165 -2.52 3.70 -3.24
C ILE A 165 -1.57 4.43 -4.19
N ILE A 166 -1.25 3.83 -5.35
CA ILE A 166 -0.40 4.47 -6.38
C ILE A 166 -0.98 5.83 -6.75
N SER A 167 -2.30 5.92 -6.98
CA SER A 167 -2.93 7.19 -7.35
C SER A 167 -2.75 8.26 -6.28
N TYR A 168 -2.88 7.90 -5.00
CA TYR A 168 -2.68 8.83 -3.89
C TYR A 168 -1.23 9.29 -3.77
N VAL A 169 -0.27 8.35 -3.84
CA VAL A 169 1.16 8.66 -3.72
C VAL A 169 1.61 9.57 -4.87
N LEU A 170 1.20 9.28 -6.10
CA LEU A 170 1.49 10.12 -7.26
C LEU A 170 0.87 11.52 -7.13
N TRP A 171 -0.39 11.60 -6.66
CA TRP A 171 -1.03 12.87 -6.37
C TRP A 171 -0.29 13.64 -5.26
N TRP A 172 0.15 12.94 -4.20
CA TRP A 172 0.98 13.49 -3.13
C TRP A 172 2.29 14.06 -3.65
N MET A 173 2.91 13.44 -4.66
CA MET A 173 4.13 13.90 -5.32
C MET A 173 3.90 15.01 -6.37
N GLY A 174 2.65 15.33 -6.70
CA GLY A 174 2.31 16.27 -7.77
C GLY A 174 2.43 15.69 -9.18
N ASP A 175 2.40 14.38 -9.31
CA ASP A 175 2.54 13.67 -10.60
C ASP A 175 1.18 13.53 -11.30
N GLU A 176 1.09 13.97 -12.55
CA GLU A 176 -0.13 13.96 -13.36
C GLU A 176 -0.67 12.54 -13.62
N ARG A 177 0.16 11.50 -13.54
CA ARG A 177 -0.25 10.10 -13.68
C ARG A 177 -1.20 9.62 -12.59
N ALA A 178 -1.33 10.36 -11.49
CA ALA A 178 -2.23 10.08 -10.39
C ALA A 178 -3.68 9.83 -10.87
N MET A 179 -4.18 10.71 -11.75
CA MET A 179 -5.54 10.60 -12.29
C MET A 179 -5.73 9.32 -13.10
N LEU A 180 -4.75 8.94 -13.91
CA LEU A 180 -4.83 7.72 -14.71
C LEU A 180 -4.95 6.46 -13.84
N CYS A 181 -4.15 6.38 -12.77
CA CYS A 181 -4.22 5.25 -11.82
C CYS A 181 -5.55 5.23 -11.06
N ALA A 182 -6.05 6.40 -10.64
CA ALA A 182 -7.36 6.51 -9.98
C ALA A 182 -8.51 6.07 -10.92
N MET A 183 -8.49 6.49 -12.16
CA MET A 183 -9.50 6.07 -13.16
C MET A 183 -9.44 4.57 -13.43
N ARG A 184 -8.24 3.97 -13.47
CA ARG A 184 -8.10 2.50 -13.61
C ARG A 184 -8.67 1.76 -12.40
N ALA A 185 -8.42 2.23 -11.19
CA ALA A 185 -9.01 1.65 -9.98
C ALA A 185 -10.55 1.72 -10.02
N LEU A 186 -11.11 2.88 -10.41
CA LEU A 186 -12.58 3.07 -10.55
C LEU A 186 -13.18 2.24 -11.68
N ALA A 187 -12.44 1.95 -12.74
CA ALA A 187 -12.90 1.08 -13.81
C ALA A 187 -13.03 -0.39 -13.35
N LEU A 188 -12.23 -0.81 -12.35
CA LEU A 188 -12.30 -2.14 -11.75
C LEU A 188 -13.33 -2.21 -10.62
N ASP A 189 -13.46 -1.12 -9.82
CA ASP A 189 -14.45 -0.99 -8.75
C ASP A 189 -14.88 0.47 -8.61
N GLU A 190 -16.09 0.76 -9.07
CA GLU A 190 -16.71 2.10 -9.02
C GLU A 190 -16.89 2.64 -7.59
N ASN A 191 -16.87 1.75 -6.58
CA ASN A 191 -17.02 2.09 -5.18
C ASN A 191 -15.67 2.36 -4.47
N CYS A 192 -14.55 2.34 -5.18
CA CYS A 192 -13.25 2.64 -4.61
C CYS A 192 -13.16 4.11 -4.15
N SER A 193 -13.47 4.36 -2.88
CA SER A 193 -13.56 5.71 -2.30
C SER A 193 -12.25 6.50 -2.39
N LEU A 194 -11.09 5.86 -2.19
CA LEU A 194 -9.79 6.52 -2.27
C LEU A 194 -9.52 7.03 -3.68
N ALA A 195 -9.76 6.21 -4.70
CA ALA A 195 -9.61 6.61 -6.10
C ALA A 195 -10.58 7.74 -6.49
N ALA A 196 -11.83 7.68 -6.00
CA ALA A 196 -12.82 8.74 -6.23
C ALA A 196 -12.39 10.09 -5.61
N ILE A 197 -11.80 10.05 -4.41
CA ILE A 197 -11.24 11.25 -3.74
C ILE A 197 -10.12 11.84 -4.59
N ILE A 198 -9.19 11.04 -5.10
CA ILE A 198 -8.09 11.53 -5.93
C ILE A 198 -8.59 12.12 -7.25
N CYS A 199 -9.51 11.46 -7.94
CA CYS A 199 -10.14 12.04 -9.14
C CYS A 199 -10.80 13.40 -8.84
N SER A 200 -11.51 13.51 -7.72
CA SER A 200 -12.15 14.76 -7.30
C SER A 200 -11.14 15.85 -6.95
N ALA A 201 -10.07 15.51 -6.24
CA ALA A 201 -9.00 16.44 -5.87
C ALA A 201 -8.27 16.97 -7.11
N ALA A 202 -7.86 16.08 -8.00
CA ALA A 202 -7.19 16.43 -9.25
C ALA A 202 -8.07 17.31 -10.16
N HIS A 203 -9.36 16.97 -10.30
CA HIS A 203 -10.30 17.77 -11.08
C HIS A 203 -10.50 19.19 -10.52
N ARG A 204 -10.41 19.35 -9.20
CA ARG A 204 -10.58 20.63 -8.51
C ARG A 204 -9.25 21.37 -8.31
N HIS A 205 -8.16 20.84 -8.80
CA HIS A 205 -6.80 21.37 -8.59
C HIS A 205 -6.46 21.52 -7.09
N ILE A 206 -6.97 20.60 -6.26
CA ILE A 206 -6.62 20.54 -4.84
C ILE A 206 -5.37 19.70 -4.71
N GLY A 207 -4.30 20.30 -4.21
CA GLY A 207 -3.02 19.64 -3.91
C GLY A 207 -2.68 19.67 -2.42
N PRO A 208 -1.62 18.97 -1.99
CA PRO A 208 -1.07 19.10 -0.65
C PRO A 208 -0.44 20.48 -0.46
N ALA A 209 -0.40 20.97 0.80
CA ALA A 209 0.05 22.33 1.10
C ALA A 209 1.47 22.64 0.62
N TRP A 210 2.36 21.65 0.57
CA TRP A 210 3.73 21.85 0.08
C TRP A 210 3.79 22.21 -1.42
N ALA A 211 2.79 21.82 -2.22
CA ALA A 211 2.74 22.09 -3.66
C ALA A 211 2.20 23.49 -3.99
N GLU A 212 1.54 24.16 -3.04
CA GLU A 212 0.99 25.52 -3.25
C GLU A 212 2.06 26.61 -3.17
N GLU A 213 3.25 26.31 -2.63
CA GLU A 213 4.37 27.26 -2.48
C GLU A 213 5.34 27.28 -3.69
N THR A 214 5.07 26.51 -4.75
CA THR A 214 5.93 26.40 -5.93
C THR A 214 5.32 27.10 -7.12
#